data_3a1d51f98c4e779b1fc080c21569ae33
#
_entry.id   3a1d51f98c4e779b1fc080c21569ae33
#
_cell.length_a   1.000
_cell.length_b   1.000
_cell.length_c   1.000
_cell.angle_alpha   90.00
_cell.angle_beta   90.00
_cell.angle_gamma   90.00
#
_symmetry.space_group_name_H-M   'P 1'
#
loop_
_entity.id
_entity.type
_entity.pdbx_description
1 polymer ?
#
loop_
_entity_poly.entity_id
_entity_poly.type
_entity_poly.pdbx_seq_one_letter_code
_entity_poly.pdbx_strand_id
1 'polypeptide(L)'
;MRKILIVDDEEKIRELIRMNLELAGYKCDEAEDGEIALEKLNKFSPDLALLDIMLPKKNGYEIAQSFIKQNVPIIFLTAKDSITDKVKGLKLGADDYIVKPFESMELLARIEVVLRRTGKFSDVFEYRNIKVDFAKREVFKNNEKIEMTAQEFELLKVLIQNKNLALSREKLLESAWGYDYYGDTRTVDMHIQRLRKKLSWDDIIVTVYKYGYRLEI
;
A
#
# COMPACT_ATOMS: atom_id res chain seq x y z
N MET A 1 -6.69 2.05 8.61
CA MET A 1 -6.32 2.90 7.48
C MET A 1 -4.89 3.38 7.72
N ARG A 2 -3.98 3.22 6.76
CA ARG A 2 -2.57 3.56 6.96
C ARG A 2 -2.35 5.05 6.80
N LYS A 3 -1.40 5.55 7.59
CA LYS A 3 -1.12 6.96 7.71
C LYS A 3 0.19 7.28 6.97
N ILE A 4 0.13 8.17 6.01
CA ILE A 4 1.31 8.65 5.28
C ILE A 4 1.48 10.13 5.55
N LEU A 5 2.67 10.54 5.98
CA LEU A 5 3.05 11.94 6.12
C LEU A 5 3.78 12.38 4.83
N ILE A 6 3.28 13.45 4.23
CA ILE A 6 3.83 14.05 3.02
C ILE A 6 4.56 15.32 3.43
N VAL A 7 5.86 15.40 3.15
CA VAL A 7 6.70 16.54 3.51
C VAL A 7 7.37 17.09 2.25
N ASP A 8 6.94 18.26 1.83
CA ASP A 8 7.39 18.93 0.61
C ASP A 8 7.07 20.43 0.75
N ASP A 9 7.91 21.33 0.31
CA ASP A 9 7.64 22.78 0.40
C ASP A 9 6.65 23.25 -0.68
N GLU A 10 6.57 22.52 -1.80
CA GLU A 10 5.66 22.82 -2.91
C GLU A 10 4.23 22.33 -2.62
N GLU A 11 3.29 23.24 -2.33
CA GLU A 11 1.88 22.94 -2.04
C GLU A 11 1.22 22.08 -3.12
N LYS A 12 1.45 22.39 -4.39
CA LYS A 12 0.88 21.65 -5.53
C LYS A 12 1.33 20.19 -5.58
N ILE A 13 2.58 19.94 -5.19
CA ILE A 13 3.12 18.57 -5.13
C ILE A 13 2.47 17.81 -3.97
N ARG A 14 2.35 18.43 -2.79
CA ARG A 14 1.67 17.82 -1.64
C ARG A 14 0.21 17.49 -1.98
N GLU A 15 -0.53 18.41 -2.59
CA GLU A 15 -1.92 18.17 -3.00
C GLU A 15 -2.04 17.01 -3.98
N LEU A 16 -1.19 16.98 -5.02
CA LEU A 16 -1.20 15.90 -6.00
C LEU A 16 -0.92 14.54 -5.36
N ILE A 17 0.10 14.46 -4.51
CA ILE A 17 0.43 13.24 -3.79
C ILE A 17 -0.73 12.83 -2.88
N ARG A 18 -1.27 13.75 -2.09
CA ARG A 18 -2.39 13.50 -1.18
C ARG A 18 -3.60 12.93 -1.90
N MET A 19 -4.04 13.57 -2.99
CA MET A 19 -5.18 13.10 -3.78
C MET A 19 -5.00 11.65 -4.26
N ASN A 20 -3.82 11.31 -4.79
CA ASN A 20 -3.54 9.96 -5.27
C ASN A 20 -3.52 8.93 -4.12
N LEU A 21 -2.95 9.29 -2.98
CA LEU A 21 -2.87 8.41 -1.82
C LEU A 21 -4.24 8.20 -1.16
N GLU A 22 -5.06 9.24 -1.05
CA GLU A 22 -6.42 9.13 -0.51
C GLU A 22 -7.32 8.27 -1.41
N LEU A 23 -7.20 8.41 -2.73
CA LEU A 23 -7.87 7.53 -3.68
C LEU A 23 -7.43 6.06 -3.54
N ALA A 24 -6.16 5.83 -3.18
CA ALA A 24 -5.64 4.49 -2.89
C ALA A 24 -5.97 3.98 -1.47
N GLY A 25 -6.74 4.73 -0.67
CA GLY A 25 -7.21 4.33 0.64
C GLY A 25 -6.23 4.60 1.79
N TYR A 26 -5.25 5.48 1.62
CA TYR A 26 -4.38 5.96 2.70
C TYR A 26 -5.00 7.16 3.43
N LYS A 27 -4.62 7.37 4.68
CA LYS A 27 -4.88 8.59 5.42
C LYS A 27 -3.63 9.47 5.36
N CYS A 28 -3.76 10.69 4.87
CA CYS A 28 -2.63 11.58 4.68
C CYS A 28 -2.65 12.73 5.69
N ASP A 29 -1.46 13.22 6.02
CA ASP A 29 -1.20 14.52 6.63
C ASP A 29 -0.02 15.16 5.90
N GLU A 30 0.09 16.49 5.93
CA GLU A 30 1.03 17.26 5.13
C GLU A 30 1.90 18.16 6.01
N ALA A 31 3.14 18.37 5.62
CA ALA A 31 4.03 19.35 6.24
C ALA A 31 4.79 20.12 5.14
N GLU A 32 4.89 21.42 5.27
CA GLU A 32 5.57 22.30 4.33
C GLU A 32 7.06 22.53 4.66
N ASP A 33 7.47 22.13 5.84
CA ASP A 33 8.87 22.23 6.27
C ASP A 33 9.25 21.14 7.28
N GLY A 34 10.55 21.06 7.57
CA GLY A 34 11.09 20.03 8.46
C GLY A 34 10.69 20.19 9.93
N GLU A 35 10.32 21.38 10.40
CA GLU A 35 9.88 21.59 11.79
C GLU A 35 8.46 21.08 11.99
N ILE A 36 7.55 21.44 11.09
CA ILE A 36 6.18 20.93 11.07
C ILE A 36 6.17 19.40 10.90
N ALA A 37 7.06 18.86 10.06
CA ALA A 37 7.21 17.42 9.88
C ALA A 37 7.55 16.70 11.19
N LEU A 38 8.48 17.25 11.98
CA LEU A 38 8.85 16.68 13.29
C LEU A 38 7.72 16.77 14.32
N GLU A 39 6.94 17.85 14.33
CA GLU A 39 5.74 17.93 15.17
C GLU A 39 4.71 16.87 14.79
N LYS A 40 4.45 16.72 13.50
CA LYS A 40 3.48 15.75 12.97
C LYS A 40 3.93 14.30 13.13
N LEU A 41 5.23 14.03 13.11
CA LEU A 41 5.77 12.71 13.41
C LEU A 41 5.22 12.18 14.75
N ASN A 42 5.18 13.03 15.77
CA ASN A 42 4.71 12.63 17.11
C ASN A 42 3.17 12.64 17.22
N LYS A 43 2.50 13.64 16.62
CA LYS A 43 1.04 13.82 16.75
C LYS A 43 0.26 12.86 15.85
N PHE A 44 0.70 12.71 14.61
CA PHE A 44 0.02 11.90 13.59
C PHE A 44 0.42 10.43 13.65
N SER A 45 1.65 10.12 14.11
CA SER A 45 2.22 8.76 14.15
C SER A 45 2.10 8.06 12.80
N PRO A 46 2.83 8.52 11.76
CA PRO A 46 2.71 7.99 10.42
C PRO A 46 3.28 6.56 10.31
N ASP A 47 2.72 5.76 9.40
CA ASP A 47 3.24 4.45 9.03
C ASP A 47 4.38 4.53 8.02
N LEU A 48 4.45 5.64 7.26
CA LEU A 48 5.47 5.95 6.27
C LEU A 48 5.53 7.47 6.07
N ALA A 49 6.73 7.99 5.81
CA ALA A 49 6.92 9.39 5.42
C ALA A 49 7.50 9.51 4.00
N LEU A 50 6.93 10.40 3.21
CA LEU A 50 7.50 10.90 1.97
C LEU A 50 8.19 12.21 2.30
N LEU A 51 9.50 12.28 2.13
CA LEU A 51 10.29 13.45 2.53
C LEU A 51 11.01 14.06 1.32
N ASP A 52 10.70 15.31 1.01
CA ASP A 52 11.59 16.06 0.12
C ASP A 52 12.94 16.29 0.82
N ILE A 53 14.00 16.22 0.06
CA ILE A 53 15.36 16.50 0.54
C ILE A 53 15.56 18.02 0.71
N MET A 54 15.00 18.80 -0.21
CA MET A 54 15.24 20.24 -0.32
C MET A 54 14.20 21.07 0.46
N LEU A 55 14.02 20.76 1.74
CA LEU A 55 13.07 21.47 2.60
C LEU A 55 13.67 22.74 3.18
N PRO A 56 12.87 23.80 3.42
CA PRO A 56 13.27 24.96 4.20
C PRO A 56 13.44 24.63 5.70
N LYS A 57 14.15 25.50 6.42
CA LYS A 57 14.47 25.41 7.85
C LYS A 57 15.35 24.20 8.22
N LYS A 58 14.83 23.00 8.06
CA LYS A 58 15.56 21.72 8.27
C LYS A 58 15.41 20.85 7.05
N ASN A 59 16.54 20.47 6.44
CA ASN A 59 16.51 19.65 5.23
C ASN A 59 16.03 18.21 5.52
N GLY A 60 15.59 17.50 4.48
CA GLY A 60 15.05 16.16 4.60
C GLY A 60 16.01 15.16 5.26
N TYR A 61 17.31 15.28 5.03
CA TYR A 61 18.32 14.41 5.65
C TYR A 61 18.44 14.64 7.16
N GLU A 62 18.32 15.89 7.63
CA GLU A 62 18.40 16.23 9.05
C GLU A 62 17.22 15.65 9.84
N ILE A 63 16.01 15.74 9.28
CA ILE A 63 14.80 15.22 9.94
C ILE A 63 14.66 13.70 9.82
N ALA A 64 15.22 13.08 8.78
CA ALA A 64 15.13 11.65 8.52
C ALA A 64 15.55 10.79 9.72
N GLN A 65 16.60 11.20 10.44
CA GLN A 65 17.06 10.47 11.61
C GLN A 65 15.99 10.35 12.72
N SER A 66 15.12 11.36 12.86
CA SER A 66 14.04 11.32 13.85
C SER A 66 12.95 10.31 13.47
N PHE A 67 12.66 10.18 12.19
CA PHE A 67 11.74 9.17 11.67
C PHE A 67 12.30 7.76 11.83
N ILE A 68 13.57 7.56 11.46
CA ILE A 68 14.28 6.27 11.59
C ILE A 68 14.32 5.81 13.06
N LYS A 69 14.64 6.71 14.00
CA LYS A 69 14.64 6.39 15.44
C LYS A 69 13.28 5.92 15.96
N GLN A 70 12.19 6.38 15.34
CA GLN A 70 10.84 5.94 15.67
C GLN A 70 10.35 4.76 14.80
N ASN A 71 11.25 4.13 14.04
CA ASN A 71 10.92 3.05 13.10
C ASN A 71 9.84 3.44 12.07
N VAL A 72 9.81 4.71 11.66
CA VAL A 72 8.97 5.17 10.56
C VAL A 72 9.77 5.09 9.28
N PRO A 73 9.38 4.23 8.31
CA PRO A 73 10.05 4.10 7.03
C PRO A 73 9.95 5.39 6.22
N ILE A 74 10.98 5.65 5.42
CA ILE A 74 11.12 6.88 4.66
C ILE A 74 11.33 6.57 3.18
N ILE A 75 10.61 7.28 2.33
CA ILE A 75 10.90 7.42 0.90
C ILE A 75 11.31 8.85 0.67
N PHE A 76 12.52 9.09 0.17
CA PHE A 76 12.92 10.43 -0.23
C PHE A 76 12.33 10.79 -1.59
N LEU A 77 11.81 12.03 -1.68
CA LEU A 77 11.47 12.69 -2.93
C LEU A 77 12.62 13.65 -3.29
N THR A 78 13.12 13.62 -4.49
CA THR A 78 14.28 14.42 -4.87
C THR A 78 14.22 14.89 -6.32
N ALA A 79 14.57 16.14 -6.56
CA ALA A 79 14.79 16.69 -7.90
C ALA A 79 16.17 16.32 -8.46
N LYS A 80 17.06 15.71 -7.66
CA LYS A 80 18.44 15.44 -8.05
C LYS A 80 18.66 13.99 -8.44
N ASP A 81 19.09 13.81 -9.66
CA ASP A 81 19.47 12.51 -10.25
C ASP A 81 20.90 12.08 -9.87
N SER A 82 21.56 12.83 -8.94
CA SER A 82 22.94 12.52 -8.59
C SER A 82 23.04 11.21 -7.82
N ILE A 83 23.88 10.31 -8.32
CA ILE A 83 24.19 9.02 -7.67
C ILE A 83 24.67 9.27 -6.23
N THR A 84 25.33 10.36 -5.98
CA THR A 84 25.89 10.74 -4.67
C THR A 84 24.77 10.99 -3.65
N ASP A 85 23.69 11.67 -4.04
CA ASP A 85 22.56 11.96 -3.13
C ASP A 85 21.74 10.69 -2.84
N LYS A 86 21.59 9.84 -3.83
CA LYS A 86 20.95 8.51 -3.67
C LYS A 86 21.72 7.63 -2.69
N VAL A 87 23.04 7.53 -2.86
CA VAL A 87 23.92 6.76 -1.97
C VAL A 87 23.91 7.34 -0.54
N LYS A 88 23.88 8.67 -0.39
CA LYS A 88 23.79 9.34 0.89
C LYS A 88 22.49 9.03 1.62
N GLY A 89 21.35 9.11 0.93
CA GLY A 89 20.03 8.79 1.49
C GLY A 89 19.92 7.34 1.95
N LEU A 90 20.38 6.38 1.14
CA LEU A 90 20.39 4.96 1.49
C LEU A 90 21.33 4.66 2.68
N LYS A 91 22.52 5.29 2.73
CA LYS A 91 23.44 5.14 3.87
C LYS A 91 22.88 5.72 5.17
N LEU A 92 21.96 6.70 5.11
CA LEU A 92 21.27 7.24 6.27
C LEU A 92 20.15 6.33 6.78
N GLY A 93 19.78 5.28 6.02
CA GLY A 93 18.78 4.31 6.43
C GLY A 93 17.38 4.57 5.84
N ALA A 94 17.28 5.34 4.76
CA ALA A 94 16.03 5.45 4.00
C ALA A 94 15.70 4.12 3.30
N ASP A 95 14.42 3.82 3.18
CA ASP A 95 13.92 2.57 2.62
C ASP A 95 13.85 2.59 1.09
N ASP A 96 13.61 3.77 0.50
CA ASP A 96 13.62 4.01 -0.96
C ASP A 96 13.78 5.51 -1.27
N TYR A 97 13.87 5.83 -2.57
CA TYR A 97 13.84 7.21 -3.08
C TYR A 97 13.12 7.27 -4.43
N ILE A 98 12.55 8.44 -4.73
CA ILE A 98 11.84 8.73 -5.97
C ILE A 98 12.36 10.04 -6.53
N VAL A 99 12.65 10.06 -7.83
CA VAL A 99 13.12 11.28 -8.52
C VAL A 99 11.92 12.04 -9.07
N LYS A 100 11.84 13.33 -8.81
CA LYS A 100 10.87 14.25 -9.41
C LYS A 100 11.31 14.65 -10.84
N PRO A 101 10.38 14.66 -11.83
CA PRO A 101 8.97 14.29 -11.73
C PRO A 101 8.77 12.77 -11.73
N PHE A 102 7.72 12.30 -11.06
CA PHE A 102 7.37 10.89 -10.95
C PHE A 102 5.92 10.62 -11.33
N GLU A 103 5.64 9.41 -11.77
CA GLU A 103 4.29 8.95 -12.05
C GLU A 103 3.60 8.47 -10.77
N SER A 104 2.29 8.76 -10.63
CA SER A 104 1.51 8.36 -9.46
C SER A 104 1.53 6.84 -9.22
N MET A 105 1.56 6.05 -10.29
CA MET A 105 1.64 4.59 -10.18
C MET A 105 2.99 4.12 -9.63
N GLU A 106 4.09 4.78 -9.99
CA GLU A 106 5.41 4.48 -9.43
C GLU A 106 5.44 4.78 -7.93
N LEU A 107 4.95 5.96 -7.53
CA LEU A 107 4.87 6.35 -6.12
C LEU A 107 4.10 5.32 -5.29
N LEU A 108 2.90 4.93 -5.73
CA LEU A 108 2.07 3.95 -5.04
C LEU A 108 2.75 2.58 -4.93
N ALA A 109 3.36 2.09 -6.01
CA ALA A 109 4.06 0.82 -6.02
C ALA A 109 5.23 0.79 -5.02
N ARG A 110 6.02 1.87 -4.95
CA ARG A 110 7.14 1.98 -4.01
C ARG A 110 6.68 2.06 -2.56
N ILE A 111 5.64 2.83 -2.27
CA ILE A 111 5.02 2.90 -0.94
C ILE A 111 4.57 1.50 -0.48
N GLU A 112 3.91 0.75 -1.34
CA GLU A 112 3.47 -0.62 -1.02
C GLU A 112 4.65 -1.55 -0.73
N VAL A 113 5.73 -1.47 -1.52
CA VAL A 113 6.94 -2.28 -1.31
C VAL A 113 7.58 -1.96 0.03
N VAL A 114 7.75 -0.67 0.36
CA VAL A 114 8.36 -0.22 1.62
C VAL A 114 7.50 -0.62 2.80
N LEU A 115 6.20 -0.35 2.78
CA LEU A 115 5.27 -0.73 3.84
C LEU A 115 5.23 -2.25 4.06
N ARG A 116 5.39 -3.04 3.03
CA ARG A 116 5.47 -4.51 3.12
C ARG A 116 6.76 -4.97 3.79
N ARG A 117 7.91 -4.39 3.43
CA ARG A 117 9.22 -4.76 3.98
C ARG A 117 9.36 -4.39 5.47
N THR A 118 8.77 -3.31 5.89
CA THR A 118 8.89 -2.81 7.27
C THR A 118 7.95 -3.50 8.27
N GLY A 119 7.28 -4.59 7.85
CA GLY A 119 6.39 -5.36 8.73
C GLY A 119 5.15 -4.57 9.21
N LYS A 120 4.97 -3.33 8.72
CA LYS A 120 3.77 -2.53 8.97
C LYS A 120 2.60 -2.96 8.09
N PHE A 121 2.79 -3.90 7.17
CA PHE A 121 1.73 -4.75 6.68
C PHE A 121 1.43 -5.77 7.78
N SER A 122 0.26 -5.74 8.33
CA SER A 122 -0.22 -6.92 9.04
C SER A 122 -0.14 -8.06 8.01
N ASP A 123 0.90 -8.89 8.11
CA ASP A 123 1.00 -10.12 7.29
C ASP A 123 -0.19 -11.04 7.56
N VAL A 124 -1.03 -10.65 8.52
CA VAL A 124 -2.21 -11.38 8.96
C VAL A 124 -3.43 -10.48 8.84
N PHE A 125 -4.40 -10.94 8.07
CA PHE A 125 -5.75 -10.38 8.03
C PHE A 125 -6.69 -11.27 8.81
N GLU A 126 -7.50 -10.68 9.69
CA GLU A 126 -8.52 -11.41 10.46
C GLU A 126 -9.88 -10.72 10.28
N TYR A 127 -10.87 -11.50 9.91
CA TYR A 127 -12.24 -11.06 9.82
C TYR A 127 -13.22 -12.21 10.12
N ARG A 128 -14.14 -12.02 11.08
CA ARG A 128 -15.00 -13.08 11.62
C ARG A 128 -14.14 -14.28 12.06
N ASN A 129 -14.38 -15.43 11.47
CA ASN A 129 -13.67 -16.69 11.76
C ASN A 129 -12.58 -17.03 10.75
N ILE A 130 -12.23 -16.10 9.86
CA ILE A 130 -11.20 -16.26 8.85
C ILE A 130 -9.94 -15.49 9.25
N LYS A 131 -8.80 -16.17 9.16
CA LYS A 131 -7.46 -15.61 9.32
C LYS A 131 -6.64 -15.94 8.08
N VAL A 132 -6.02 -14.93 7.48
CA VAL A 132 -5.13 -15.05 6.32
C VAL A 132 -3.75 -14.58 6.72
N ASP A 133 -2.77 -15.47 6.68
CA ASP A 133 -1.35 -15.16 6.84
C ASP A 133 -0.74 -14.99 5.43
N PHE A 134 -0.49 -13.75 5.03
CA PHE A 134 0.02 -13.45 3.70
C PHE A 134 1.48 -13.85 3.52
N ALA A 135 2.28 -13.80 4.60
CA ALA A 135 3.69 -14.17 4.56
C ALA A 135 3.86 -15.67 4.35
N LYS A 136 3.05 -16.46 5.07
CA LYS A 136 3.05 -17.93 4.95
C LYS A 136 2.17 -18.45 3.81
N ARG A 137 1.34 -17.60 3.20
CA ARG A 137 0.32 -17.95 2.20
C ARG A 137 -0.66 -19.00 2.74
N GLU A 138 -1.09 -18.84 3.99
CA GLU A 138 -1.98 -19.74 4.69
C GLU A 138 -3.31 -19.06 5.03
N VAL A 139 -4.39 -19.84 4.94
CA VAL A 139 -5.74 -19.39 5.30
C VAL A 139 -6.32 -20.36 6.32
N PHE A 140 -6.90 -19.80 7.38
CA PHE A 140 -7.54 -20.57 8.44
C PHE A 140 -9.01 -20.16 8.59
N LYS A 141 -9.87 -21.11 8.88
CA LYS A 141 -11.27 -20.91 9.25
C LYS A 141 -11.52 -21.64 10.56
N ASN A 142 -11.98 -20.93 11.59
CA ASN A 142 -12.12 -21.48 12.95
C ASN A 142 -10.82 -22.10 13.49
N ASN A 143 -9.65 -21.55 13.15
CA ASN A 143 -8.29 -22.05 13.45
C ASN A 143 -7.90 -23.35 12.71
N GLU A 144 -8.71 -23.84 11.82
CA GLU A 144 -8.38 -24.98 10.95
C GLU A 144 -7.86 -24.46 9.59
N LYS A 145 -6.75 -25.02 9.11
CA LYS A 145 -6.15 -24.62 7.84
C LYS A 145 -7.03 -25.03 6.66
N ILE A 146 -7.29 -24.08 5.76
CA ILE A 146 -8.01 -24.32 4.51
C ILE A 146 -7.01 -24.42 3.36
N GLU A 147 -7.09 -25.47 2.58
CA GLU A 147 -6.31 -25.57 1.36
C GLU A 147 -6.85 -24.63 0.27
N MET A 148 -5.95 -23.84 -0.30
CA MET A 148 -6.22 -22.94 -1.43
C MET A 148 -5.24 -23.18 -2.56
N THR A 149 -5.72 -23.06 -3.79
CA THR A 149 -4.83 -23.00 -4.94
C THR A 149 -4.10 -21.64 -4.95
N ALA A 150 -3.00 -21.56 -5.70
CA ALA A 150 -2.25 -20.31 -5.83
C ALA A 150 -3.14 -19.15 -6.32
N GLN A 151 -4.00 -19.40 -7.32
CA GLN A 151 -4.91 -18.40 -7.86
C GLN A 151 -6.04 -18.02 -6.91
N GLU A 152 -6.58 -18.96 -6.14
CA GLU A 152 -7.56 -18.64 -5.09
C GLU A 152 -6.95 -17.73 -4.04
N PHE A 153 -5.70 -18.00 -3.64
CA PHE A 153 -5.00 -17.18 -2.66
C PHE A 153 -4.69 -15.77 -3.20
N GLU A 154 -4.17 -15.64 -4.42
CA GLU A 154 -3.91 -14.32 -5.03
C GLU A 154 -5.20 -13.52 -5.21
N LEU A 155 -6.29 -14.14 -5.68
CA LEU A 155 -7.58 -13.48 -5.82
C LEU A 155 -8.12 -13.01 -4.46
N LEU A 156 -8.03 -13.83 -3.42
CA LEU A 156 -8.41 -13.47 -2.05
C LEU A 156 -7.58 -12.28 -1.54
N LYS A 157 -6.27 -12.30 -1.78
CA LYS A 157 -5.36 -11.23 -1.41
C LYS A 157 -5.74 -9.91 -2.10
N VAL A 158 -6.00 -9.93 -3.41
CA VAL A 158 -6.43 -8.75 -4.17
C VAL A 158 -7.73 -8.18 -3.60
N LEU A 159 -8.71 -9.04 -3.28
CA LEU A 159 -9.98 -8.59 -2.69
C LEU A 159 -9.78 -7.96 -1.31
N ILE A 160 -8.95 -8.55 -0.45
CA ILE A 160 -8.68 -8.03 0.90
C ILE A 160 -7.93 -6.70 0.83
N GLN A 161 -6.96 -6.58 -0.06
CA GLN A 161 -6.18 -5.34 -0.25
C GLN A 161 -7.06 -4.18 -0.74
N ASN A 162 -8.10 -4.49 -1.51
CA ASN A 162 -9.04 -3.52 -2.08
C ASN A 162 -10.44 -3.62 -1.44
N LYS A 163 -10.51 -3.93 -0.16
CA LYS A 163 -11.78 -4.04 0.58
C LYS A 163 -12.64 -2.79 0.43
N ASN A 164 -13.95 -3.01 0.31
CA ASN A 164 -14.98 -1.98 0.09
C ASN A 164 -14.90 -1.24 -1.26
N LEU A 165 -13.95 -1.63 -2.15
CA LEU A 165 -13.88 -1.11 -3.52
C LEU A 165 -14.44 -2.13 -4.51
N ALA A 166 -15.24 -1.66 -5.47
CA ALA A 166 -15.68 -2.48 -6.58
C ALA A 166 -14.53 -2.65 -7.59
N LEU A 167 -14.17 -3.89 -7.89
CA LEU A 167 -13.15 -4.22 -8.89
C LEU A 167 -13.80 -4.88 -10.10
N SER A 168 -13.41 -4.46 -11.31
CA SER A 168 -13.88 -5.10 -12.52
C SER A 168 -13.31 -6.51 -12.66
N ARG A 169 -13.96 -7.36 -13.48
CA ARG A 169 -13.46 -8.72 -13.76
C ARG A 169 -12.09 -8.70 -14.40
N GLU A 170 -11.87 -7.77 -15.32
CA GLU A 170 -10.60 -7.54 -15.99
C GLU A 170 -9.50 -7.18 -14.98
N LYS A 171 -9.79 -6.25 -14.06
CA LYS A 171 -8.84 -5.83 -13.02
C LYS A 171 -8.51 -6.95 -12.05
N LEU A 172 -9.50 -7.76 -11.67
CA LEU A 172 -9.28 -8.94 -10.82
C LEU A 172 -8.44 -9.99 -11.52
N LEU A 173 -8.72 -10.24 -12.82
CA LEU A 173 -7.96 -11.18 -13.63
C LEU A 173 -6.50 -10.74 -13.74
N GLU A 174 -6.27 -9.51 -14.18
CA GLU A 174 -4.94 -8.91 -14.31
C GLU A 174 -4.14 -8.97 -13.00
N SER A 175 -4.78 -8.58 -11.88
CA SER A 175 -4.11 -8.50 -10.58
C SER A 175 -3.78 -9.87 -9.97
N ALA A 176 -4.59 -10.91 -10.22
CA ALA A 176 -4.41 -12.22 -9.61
C ALA A 176 -3.71 -13.23 -10.54
N TRP A 177 -3.75 -13.04 -11.87
CA TRP A 177 -3.12 -13.92 -12.85
C TRP A 177 -1.93 -13.28 -13.59
N GLY A 178 -1.79 -11.95 -13.52
CA GLY A 178 -0.73 -11.20 -14.21
C GLY A 178 -1.17 -10.68 -15.59
N TYR A 179 -0.41 -9.70 -16.10
CA TYR A 179 -0.70 -9.04 -17.38
C TYR A 179 -0.63 -9.96 -18.60
N ASP A 180 0.18 -11.02 -18.53
CA ASP A 180 0.39 -11.96 -19.65
C ASP A 180 -0.66 -13.08 -19.71
N TYR A 181 -1.70 -13.02 -18.87
CA TYR A 181 -2.74 -14.02 -18.87
C TYR A 181 -3.84 -13.68 -19.88
N TYR A 182 -3.90 -14.42 -20.99
CA TYR A 182 -4.87 -14.25 -22.08
C TYR A 182 -6.17 -15.06 -21.89
N GLY A 183 -6.52 -15.43 -20.67
CA GLY A 183 -7.73 -16.22 -20.40
C GLY A 183 -9.01 -15.38 -20.31
N ASP A 184 -10.16 -16.08 -20.35
CA ASP A 184 -11.49 -15.46 -20.22
C ASP A 184 -11.71 -14.91 -18.79
N THR A 185 -12.32 -13.74 -18.68
CA THR A 185 -12.74 -13.11 -17.41
C THR A 185 -13.70 -13.97 -16.59
N ARG A 186 -14.40 -14.92 -17.21
CA ARG A 186 -15.22 -15.94 -16.54
C ARG A 186 -14.41 -16.82 -15.57
N THR A 187 -13.09 -16.91 -15.76
CA THR A 187 -12.19 -17.56 -14.81
C THR A 187 -12.31 -16.96 -13.43
N VAL A 188 -12.46 -15.64 -13.32
CA VAL A 188 -12.68 -14.93 -12.06
C VAL A 188 -13.97 -15.40 -11.39
N ASP A 189 -15.06 -15.49 -12.13
CA ASP A 189 -16.38 -15.88 -11.60
C ASP A 189 -16.32 -17.27 -10.93
N MET A 190 -15.62 -18.21 -11.56
CA MET A 190 -15.44 -19.58 -11.04
C MET A 190 -14.62 -19.57 -9.73
N HIS A 191 -13.56 -18.77 -9.67
CA HIS A 191 -12.72 -18.68 -8.46
C HIS A 191 -13.42 -17.93 -7.33
N ILE A 192 -14.22 -16.90 -7.63
CA ILE A 192 -15.08 -16.23 -6.65
C ILE A 192 -16.07 -17.23 -6.01
N GLN A 193 -16.72 -18.08 -6.81
CA GLN A 193 -17.63 -19.09 -6.28
C GLN A 193 -16.91 -20.07 -5.34
N ARG A 194 -15.69 -20.48 -5.69
CA ARG A 194 -14.88 -21.35 -4.82
C ARG A 194 -14.48 -20.66 -3.52
N LEU A 195 -14.07 -19.39 -3.57
CA LEU A 195 -13.74 -18.58 -2.39
C LEU A 195 -14.96 -18.43 -1.47
N ARG A 196 -16.12 -18.06 -2.02
CA ARG A 196 -17.37 -17.96 -1.27
C ARG A 196 -17.66 -19.25 -0.51
N LYS A 197 -17.60 -20.39 -1.19
CA LYS A 197 -17.86 -21.69 -0.59
C LYS A 197 -16.85 -22.05 0.50
N LYS A 198 -15.54 -21.88 0.25
CA LYS A 198 -14.47 -22.23 1.19
C LYS A 198 -14.53 -21.36 2.45
N LEU A 199 -14.73 -20.06 2.29
CA LEU A 199 -14.72 -19.09 3.37
C LEU A 199 -16.10 -18.91 4.03
N SER A 200 -17.18 -19.41 3.42
CA SER A 200 -18.56 -19.05 3.76
C SER A 200 -18.82 -17.55 3.70
N TRP A 201 -18.36 -16.93 2.62
CA TRP A 201 -18.36 -15.48 2.38
C TRP A 201 -19.30 -15.08 1.23
N ASP A 202 -20.47 -15.71 1.15
CA ASP A 202 -21.48 -15.38 0.13
C ASP A 202 -22.03 -13.96 0.33
N ASP A 203 -22.13 -13.52 1.60
CA ASP A 203 -22.57 -12.20 2.01
C ASP A 203 -21.42 -11.15 2.00
N ILE A 204 -20.17 -11.59 2.01
CA ILE A 204 -18.98 -10.72 2.12
C ILE A 204 -18.40 -10.39 0.75
N ILE A 205 -18.30 -11.38 -0.15
CA ILE A 205 -17.87 -11.14 -1.53
C ILE A 205 -19.10 -10.87 -2.35
N VAL A 206 -19.43 -9.59 -2.55
CA VAL A 206 -20.65 -9.14 -3.23
C VAL A 206 -20.41 -9.01 -4.72
N THR A 207 -21.41 -9.42 -5.52
CA THR A 207 -21.39 -9.21 -6.97
C THR A 207 -21.87 -7.80 -7.30
N VAL A 208 -21.04 -7.02 -7.99
CA VAL A 208 -21.43 -5.73 -8.56
C VAL A 208 -21.92 -5.98 -9.99
N TYR A 209 -23.23 -5.82 -10.20
CA TYR A 209 -23.90 -6.19 -11.45
C TYR A 209 -23.24 -5.58 -12.69
N LYS A 210 -23.00 -6.41 -13.70
CA LYS A 210 -22.30 -6.06 -14.97
C LYS A 210 -20.89 -5.48 -14.82
N TYR A 211 -20.32 -5.43 -13.62
CA TYR A 211 -19.00 -4.85 -13.38
C TYR A 211 -17.99 -5.89 -12.86
N GLY A 212 -18.24 -6.46 -11.71
CA GLY A 212 -17.30 -7.40 -11.10
C GLY A 212 -17.66 -7.75 -9.67
N TYR A 213 -16.71 -7.60 -8.74
CA TYR A 213 -16.89 -8.02 -7.35
C TYR A 213 -16.33 -6.99 -6.36
N ARG A 214 -16.87 -7.02 -5.14
CA ARG A 214 -16.43 -6.21 -4.01
C ARG A 214 -16.41 -7.04 -2.74
N LEU A 215 -15.35 -6.95 -1.94
CA LEU A 215 -15.30 -7.49 -0.59
C LEU A 215 -15.85 -6.43 0.36
N GLU A 216 -16.95 -6.68 1.04
CA GLU A 216 -17.60 -5.78 1.99
C GLU A 216 -17.29 -6.19 3.43
N ILE A 217 -16.52 -5.35 4.15
CA ILE A 217 -16.14 -5.57 5.55
C ILE A 217 -15.97 -4.26 6.31
#